data_01a8c64c05371c31e5436a04d4caa687
#
_entry.id   01a8c64c05371c31e5436a04d4caa687
#
_cell.length_a   1.000
_cell.length_b   1.000
_cell.length_c   1.000
_cell.angle_alpha   90.00
_cell.angle_beta   90.00
_cell.angle_gamma   90.00
#
_symmetry.space_group_name_H-M   'P 1'
#
loop_
_entity.id
_entity.type
_entity.pdbx_description
1 polymer ?
#
loop_
_entity_poly.entity_id
_entity_poly.type
_entity_poly.pdbx_seq_one_letter_code
_entity_poly.pdbx_strand_id
1 'polypeptide(L)'
;MRDEAGLSEITDQPNRIVGVALVLGSALCFSLAGVLIREVETANEWQVVYWRSAGFVVAVSIVLALRHRGRFFQAFIDVGWIGFVGSLGLALGSVCYIWALFNTTIANAVFFFGALPFITGFFAWLLFDERLRRESWLIMAAAFGGIVFMVFGGLTGGRWFGNLLAAIGIVGYTTLILVLRAGRKVDMMPLLCIGGIIGGGVAFAIEGGGAISLHDAVVSLALGVVSVSFGFMLFTLGARYVRAGELSLLSNLELILGPLWVWLWITEVPSNETLLGGAVIIGAIALQAIISIRHPAGA
;
A
#
# COMPACT_ATOMS: atom_id res chain seq x y z
N MET A 1 21.80 -24.53 -32.38
CA MET A 1 21.76 -23.41 -31.42
C MET A 1 20.47 -22.58 -31.47
N ARG A 2 19.33 -23.11 -31.94
CA ARG A 2 18.01 -22.43 -31.91
C ARG A 2 16.97 -23.16 -31.07
N ASP A 3 17.28 -24.35 -30.56
CA ASP A 3 16.30 -25.17 -29.79
C ASP A 3 16.45 -25.06 -28.27
N GLU A 4 17.55 -24.48 -27.74
CA GLU A 4 17.71 -24.32 -26.30
C GLU A 4 16.96 -23.10 -25.71
N ALA A 5 16.69 -22.06 -26.53
CA ALA A 5 15.92 -20.90 -26.11
C ALA A 5 14.42 -21.21 -25.93
N GLY A 6 13.88 -22.17 -26.68
CA GLY A 6 12.50 -22.62 -26.58
C GLY A 6 12.21 -23.51 -25.37
N LEU A 7 13.21 -24.22 -24.86
CA LEU A 7 13.09 -25.12 -23.72
C LEU A 7 13.14 -24.36 -22.35
N SER A 8 13.82 -23.22 -22.29
CA SER A 8 13.86 -22.39 -21.08
C SER A 8 12.54 -21.63 -20.81
N GLU A 9 11.76 -21.32 -21.85
CA GLU A 9 10.45 -20.68 -21.68
C GLU A 9 9.36 -21.63 -21.18
N ILE A 10 9.50 -22.94 -21.41
CA ILE A 10 8.49 -23.94 -21.01
C ILE A 10 8.65 -24.36 -19.54
N THR A 11 9.85 -24.29 -18.99
CA THR A 11 10.13 -24.67 -17.59
C THR A 11 9.73 -23.60 -16.55
N ASP A 12 9.49 -22.35 -16.98
CA ASP A 12 9.14 -21.24 -16.08
C ASP A 12 7.62 -21.05 -15.85
N GLN A 13 6.76 -21.76 -16.58
CA GLN A 13 5.31 -21.61 -16.50
C GLN A 13 4.71 -21.97 -15.12
N PRO A 14 5.09 -23.06 -14.42
CA PRO A 14 4.53 -23.39 -13.13
C PRO A 14 4.86 -22.34 -12.05
N ASN A 15 6.04 -21.75 -12.11
CA ASN A 15 6.47 -20.72 -11.18
C ASN A 15 5.71 -19.39 -11.40
N ARG A 16 5.39 -19.04 -12.65
CA ARG A 16 4.61 -17.85 -12.98
C ARG A 16 3.17 -17.94 -12.47
N ILE A 17 2.51 -19.09 -12.59
CA ILE A 17 1.15 -19.31 -12.05
C ILE A 17 1.14 -19.11 -10.54
N VAL A 18 2.12 -19.68 -9.84
CA VAL A 18 2.28 -19.49 -8.39
C VAL A 18 2.48 -18.02 -8.06
N GLY A 19 3.33 -17.31 -8.81
CA GLY A 19 3.56 -15.88 -8.64
C GLY A 19 2.28 -15.05 -8.81
N VAL A 20 1.51 -15.30 -9.86
CA VAL A 20 0.22 -14.65 -10.11
C VAL A 20 -0.76 -14.94 -8.97
N ALA A 21 -0.88 -16.19 -8.51
CA ALA A 21 -1.77 -16.55 -7.40
C ALA A 21 -1.38 -15.84 -6.10
N LEU A 22 -0.09 -15.72 -5.80
CA LEU A 22 0.42 -15.00 -4.62
C LEU A 22 0.10 -13.50 -4.69
N VAL A 23 0.29 -12.85 -5.85
CA VAL A 23 -0.02 -11.44 -6.02
C VAL A 23 -1.52 -11.17 -5.97
N LEU A 24 -2.33 -12.04 -6.56
CA LEU A 24 -3.80 -11.95 -6.41
C LEU A 24 -4.24 -12.14 -4.95
N GLY A 25 -3.64 -13.10 -4.24
CA GLY A 25 -3.85 -13.27 -2.80
C GLY A 25 -3.47 -12.03 -1.99
N SER A 26 -2.36 -11.36 -2.36
CA SER A 26 -1.96 -10.07 -1.78
C SER A 26 -3.02 -8.98 -2.02
N ALA A 27 -3.48 -8.82 -3.25
CA ALA A 27 -4.52 -7.84 -3.59
C ALA A 27 -5.82 -8.11 -2.84
N LEU A 28 -6.20 -9.38 -2.67
CA LEU A 28 -7.33 -9.78 -1.82
C LEU A 28 -7.10 -9.37 -0.37
N CYS A 29 -5.95 -9.66 0.22
CA CYS A 29 -5.63 -9.27 1.60
C CYS A 29 -5.73 -7.75 1.79
N PHE A 30 -5.13 -6.96 0.91
CA PHE A 30 -5.20 -5.50 1.00
C PHE A 30 -6.62 -4.97 0.82
N SER A 31 -7.41 -5.54 -0.10
CA SER A 31 -8.79 -5.12 -0.37
C SER A 31 -9.74 -5.32 0.81
N LEU A 32 -9.43 -6.23 1.74
CA LEU A 32 -10.22 -6.46 2.96
C LEU A 32 -10.12 -5.32 3.97
N ALA A 33 -9.13 -4.42 3.84
CA ALA A 33 -8.93 -3.32 4.78
C ALA A 33 -10.20 -2.45 4.93
N GLY A 34 -10.88 -2.16 3.83
CA GLY A 34 -12.10 -1.35 3.82
C GLY A 34 -13.24 -2.00 4.60
N VAL A 35 -13.46 -3.30 4.42
CA VAL A 35 -14.51 -4.05 5.15
C VAL A 35 -14.15 -4.13 6.63
N LEU A 36 -12.92 -4.55 6.96
CA LEU A 36 -12.49 -4.67 8.36
C LEU A 36 -12.62 -3.36 9.12
N ILE A 37 -12.31 -2.22 8.50
CA ILE A 37 -12.45 -0.93 9.18
C ILE A 37 -13.92 -0.55 9.43
N ARG A 38 -14.85 -0.97 8.57
CA ARG A 38 -16.29 -0.73 8.74
C ARG A 38 -16.96 -1.69 9.72
N GLU A 39 -16.30 -2.80 10.07
CA GLU A 39 -16.72 -3.73 11.12
C GLU A 39 -16.34 -3.23 12.53
N VAL A 40 -15.55 -2.16 12.64
CA VAL A 40 -15.24 -1.53 13.94
C VAL A 40 -16.48 -0.82 14.47
N GLU A 41 -16.93 -1.18 15.68
CA GLU A 41 -18.18 -0.70 16.26
C GLU A 41 -17.99 0.48 17.21
N THR A 42 -17.05 0.39 18.13
CA THR A 42 -16.91 1.32 19.27
C THR A 42 -15.54 1.97 19.37
N ALA A 43 -14.51 1.35 18.79
CA ALA A 43 -13.15 1.87 18.84
C ALA A 43 -13.00 3.12 17.96
N ASN A 44 -12.28 4.11 18.49
CA ASN A 44 -11.93 5.30 17.74
C ASN A 44 -10.69 5.05 16.84
N GLU A 45 -10.36 6.02 15.99
CA GLU A 45 -9.28 5.92 15.02
C GLU A 45 -7.92 5.60 15.67
N TRP A 46 -7.62 6.22 16.83
CA TRP A 46 -6.36 5.99 17.54
C TRP A 46 -6.26 4.59 18.12
N GLN A 47 -7.35 4.07 18.65
CA GLN A 47 -7.41 2.71 19.18
C GLN A 47 -7.20 1.69 18.05
N VAL A 48 -7.84 1.90 16.90
CA VAL A 48 -7.62 1.05 15.71
C VAL A 48 -6.18 1.14 15.22
N VAL A 49 -5.59 2.34 15.14
CA VAL A 49 -4.17 2.51 14.77
C VAL A 49 -3.26 1.73 15.73
N TYR A 50 -3.51 1.80 17.04
CA TYR A 50 -2.73 1.08 18.04
C TYR A 50 -2.79 -0.43 17.85
N TRP A 51 -3.99 -1.02 17.87
CA TRP A 51 -4.18 -2.47 17.79
C TRP A 51 -3.76 -3.04 16.44
N ARG A 52 -4.05 -2.32 15.34
CA ARG A 52 -3.55 -2.69 14.01
C ARG A 52 -2.01 -2.68 13.96
N SER A 53 -1.39 -1.65 14.52
CA SER A 53 0.08 -1.56 14.56
C SER A 53 0.69 -2.65 15.43
N ALA A 54 0.05 -3.01 16.54
CA ALA A 54 0.47 -4.13 17.38
C ALA A 54 0.47 -5.46 16.60
N GLY A 55 -0.63 -5.76 15.89
CA GLY A 55 -0.72 -6.95 15.03
C GLY A 55 0.33 -6.95 13.93
N PHE A 56 0.53 -5.80 13.27
CA PHE A 56 1.53 -5.64 12.23
C PHE A 56 2.96 -5.84 12.75
N VAL A 57 3.32 -5.19 13.86
CA VAL A 57 4.66 -5.29 14.47
C VAL A 57 4.95 -6.73 14.91
N VAL A 58 3.99 -7.39 15.55
CA VAL A 58 4.15 -8.80 15.98
C VAL A 58 4.39 -9.69 14.76
N ALA A 59 3.58 -9.59 13.72
CA ALA A 59 3.71 -10.41 12.52
C ALA A 59 5.06 -10.18 11.82
N VAL A 60 5.45 -8.91 11.61
CA VAL A 60 6.74 -8.58 10.98
C VAL A 60 7.92 -9.00 11.86
N SER A 61 7.82 -8.84 13.19
CA SER A 61 8.87 -9.28 14.13
C SER A 61 9.10 -10.78 14.08
N ILE A 62 8.02 -11.59 13.97
CA ILE A 62 8.14 -13.05 13.80
C ILE A 62 8.91 -13.38 12.52
N VAL A 63 8.57 -12.74 11.40
CA VAL A 63 9.26 -12.95 10.12
C VAL A 63 10.74 -12.55 10.23
N LEU A 64 11.04 -11.41 10.85
CA LEU A 64 12.41 -10.94 11.07
C LEU A 64 13.20 -11.89 11.96
N ALA A 65 12.61 -12.38 13.05
CA ALA A 65 13.25 -13.32 13.98
C ALA A 65 13.61 -14.64 13.28
N LEU A 66 12.70 -15.16 12.45
CA LEU A 66 12.94 -16.36 11.65
C LEU A 66 14.04 -16.17 10.59
N ARG A 67 14.12 -14.95 9.99
CA ARG A 67 15.05 -14.63 8.92
C ARG A 67 16.46 -14.33 9.43
N HIS A 68 16.57 -13.52 10.49
CA HIS A 68 17.85 -13.04 11.02
C HIS A 68 18.39 -13.88 12.18
N ARG A 69 17.58 -14.76 12.77
CA ARG A 69 17.97 -15.62 13.90
C ARG A 69 18.74 -14.87 14.98
N GLY A 70 20.01 -15.22 15.22
CA GLY A 70 20.85 -14.59 16.25
C GLY A 70 21.29 -13.13 15.99
N ARG A 71 20.98 -12.54 14.81
CA ARG A 71 21.35 -11.16 14.45
C ARG A 71 20.14 -10.22 14.39
N PHE A 72 19.07 -10.56 15.06
CA PHE A 72 17.81 -9.80 15.04
C PHE A 72 18.01 -8.32 15.38
N PHE A 73 18.69 -8.00 16.50
CA PHE A 73 18.92 -6.61 16.91
C PHE A 73 19.88 -5.87 15.97
N GLN A 74 20.89 -6.57 15.42
CA GLN A 74 21.82 -5.97 14.47
C GLN A 74 21.10 -5.47 13.22
N ALA A 75 20.09 -6.19 12.73
CA ALA A 75 19.31 -5.78 11.58
C ALA A 75 18.62 -4.41 11.76
N PHE A 76 18.21 -4.06 13.00
CA PHE A 76 17.64 -2.74 13.30
C PHE A 76 18.68 -1.63 13.28
N ILE A 77 19.94 -1.92 13.62
CA ILE A 77 21.05 -0.96 13.58
C ILE A 77 21.49 -0.73 12.13
N ASP A 78 21.55 -1.79 11.33
CA ASP A 78 22.00 -1.77 9.93
C ASP A 78 21.10 -0.93 9.02
N VAL A 79 19.82 -0.74 9.39
CA VAL A 79 18.85 0.13 8.68
C VAL A 79 19.31 1.59 8.66
N GLY A 80 19.98 2.06 9.71
CA GLY A 80 20.58 3.39 9.82
C GLY A 80 19.57 4.54 9.75
N TRP A 81 20.10 5.77 9.56
CA TRP A 81 19.27 6.99 9.52
C TRP A 81 18.28 7.01 8.37
N ILE A 82 18.69 6.52 7.19
CA ILE A 82 17.82 6.50 6.01
C ILE A 82 16.59 5.63 6.31
N GLY A 83 16.79 4.46 6.92
CA GLY A 83 15.68 3.61 7.30
C GLY A 83 14.78 4.22 8.37
N PHE A 84 15.34 5.01 9.31
CA PHE A 84 14.53 5.75 10.28
C PHE A 84 13.61 6.76 9.59
N VAL A 85 14.08 7.50 8.58
CA VAL A 85 13.22 8.38 7.74
C VAL A 85 12.11 7.59 7.06
N GLY A 86 12.41 6.42 6.51
CA GLY A 86 11.38 5.53 5.93
C GLY A 86 10.37 5.04 6.96
N SER A 87 10.81 4.78 8.19
CA SER A 87 9.93 4.39 9.29
C SER A 87 8.96 5.51 9.68
N LEU A 88 9.44 6.76 9.72
CA LEU A 88 8.57 7.93 9.92
C LEU A 88 7.57 8.07 8.78
N GLY A 89 8.00 7.86 7.52
CA GLY A 89 7.12 7.84 6.36
C GLY A 89 6.03 6.78 6.48
N LEU A 90 6.38 5.55 6.88
CA LEU A 90 5.42 4.48 7.12
C LEU A 90 4.44 4.83 8.25
N ALA A 91 4.94 5.34 9.38
CA ALA A 91 4.09 5.74 10.50
C ALA A 91 3.08 6.81 10.08
N LEU A 92 3.54 7.88 9.43
CA LEU A 92 2.68 8.95 8.92
C LEU A 92 1.66 8.41 7.92
N GLY A 93 2.11 7.65 6.92
CA GLY A 93 1.26 7.05 5.90
C GLY A 93 0.19 6.16 6.50
N SER A 94 0.58 5.31 7.44
CA SER A 94 -0.29 4.34 8.12
C SER A 94 -1.35 5.00 9.00
N VAL A 95 -0.96 5.99 9.81
CA VAL A 95 -1.89 6.75 10.66
C VAL A 95 -2.89 7.51 9.80
N CYS A 96 -2.39 8.28 8.82
CA CYS A 96 -3.25 9.08 7.94
C CYS A 96 -4.18 8.20 7.09
N TYR A 97 -3.75 7.00 6.68
CA TYR A 97 -4.60 6.04 5.96
C TYR A 97 -5.80 5.60 6.80
N ILE A 98 -5.59 5.17 8.05
CA ILE A 98 -6.69 4.76 8.93
C ILE A 98 -7.64 5.93 9.17
N TRP A 99 -7.11 7.09 9.51
CA TRP A 99 -7.92 8.28 9.70
C TRP A 99 -8.70 8.68 8.44
N ALA A 100 -8.11 8.52 7.24
CA ALA A 100 -8.83 8.76 5.98
C ALA A 100 -10.00 7.79 5.82
N LEU A 101 -9.82 6.49 6.12
CA LEU A 101 -10.88 5.48 6.03
C LEU A 101 -12.06 5.77 6.97
N PHE A 102 -11.83 6.41 8.12
CA PHE A 102 -12.92 6.85 9.01
C PHE A 102 -13.62 8.13 8.54
N ASN A 103 -12.89 9.02 7.86
CA ASN A 103 -13.36 10.38 7.57
C ASN A 103 -13.74 10.60 6.09
N THR A 104 -13.64 9.58 5.23
CA THR A 104 -14.15 9.63 3.84
C THR A 104 -14.70 8.26 3.44
N THR A 105 -15.21 8.12 2.21
CA THR A 105 -15.62 6.80 1.71
C THR A 105 -14.40 5.91 1.46
N ILE A 106 -14.56 4.61 1.66
CA ILE A 106 -13.50 3.63 1.39
C ILE A 106 -13.01 3.75 -0.06
N ALA A 107 -13.93 3.87 -1.02
CA ALA A 107 -13.59 4.06 -2.42
C ALA A 107 -12.71 5.30 -2.63
N ASN A 108 -13.08 6.42 -1.99
CA ASN A 108 -12.32 7.67 -2.12
C ASN A 108 -10.89 7.51 -1.57
N ALA A 109 -10.74 7.00 -0.36
CA ALA A 109 -9.44 6.75 0.25
C ALA A 109 -8.58 5.82 -0.61
N VAL A 110 -9.12 4.67 -1.03
CA VAL A 110 -8.40 3.66 -1.81
C VAL A 110 -7.95 4.22 -3.18
N PHE A 111 -8.80 4.97 -3.88
CA PHE A 111 -8.42 5.58 -5.15
C PHE A 111 -7.34 6.67 -5.00
N PHE A 112 -7.36 7.43 -3.90
CA PHE A 112 -6.24 8.33 -3.58
C PHE A 112 -4.92 7.56 -3.53
N PHE A 113 -4.89 6.44 -2.81
CA PHE A 113 -3.69 5.60 -2.73
C PHE A 113 -3.34 4.92 -4.06
N GLY A 114 -4.29 4.76 -4.97
CA GLY A 114 -4.05 4.33 -6.35
C GLY A 114 -3.14 5.28 -7.13
N ALA A 115 -3.04 6.55 -6.74
CA ALA A 115 -2.11 7.48 -7.34
C ALA A 115 -0.67 7.41 -6.79
N LEU A 116 -0.42 6.60 -5.76
CA LEU A 116 0.89 6.44 -5.13
C LEU A 116 2.04 6.17 -6.13
N PRO A 117 1.89 5.30 -7.17
CA PRO A 117 2.94 5.07 -8.15
C PRO A 117 3.33 6.33 -8.91
N PHE A 118 2.37 7.20 -9.22
CA PHE A 118 2.61 8.44 -9.97
C PHE A 118 3.33 9.47 -9.13
N ILE A 119 2.91 9.66 -7.88
CA ILE A 119 3.56 10.58 -6.94
C ILE A 119 4.98 10.10 -6.61
N THR A 120 5.14 8.79 -6.38
CA THR A 120 6.46 8.17 -6.16
C THR A 120 7.34 8.33 -7.39
N GLY A 121 6.82 8.15 -8.60
CA GLY A 121 7.53 8.34 -9.86
C GLY A 121 8.02 9.79 -10.04
N PHE A 122 7.16 10.77 -9.72
CA PHE A 122 7.52 12.19 -9.74
C PHE A 122 8.70 12.49 -8.79
N PHE A 123 8.61 12.06 -7.54
CA PHE A 123 9.71 12.28 -6.58
C PHE A 123 10.96 11.46 -6.90
N ALA A 124 10.82 10.28 -7.50
CA ALA A 124 11.96 9.50 -7.98
C ALA A 124 12.70 10.23 -9.11
N TRP A 125 11.98 10.86 -10.04
CA TRP A 125 12.58 11.73 -11.05
C TRP A 125 13.33 12.91 -10.41
N LEU A 126 12.72 13.57 -9.42
CA LEU A 126 13.32 14.73 -8.77
C LEU A 126 14.56 14.39 -7.93
N LEU A 127 14.56 13.24 -7.23
CA LEU A 127 15.62 12.91 -6.26
C LEU A 127 16.71 12.00 -6.84
N PHE A 128 16.38 11.18 -7.83
CA PHE A 128 17.31 10.21 -8.42
C PHE A 128 17.65 10.51 -9.88
N ASP A 129 17.22 11.66 -10.40
CA ASP A 129 17.42 12.10 -11.80
C ASP A 129 16.97 11.03 -12.82
N GLU A 130 15.92 10.29 -12.50
CA GLU A 130 15.37 9.28 -13.38
C GLU A 130 14.59 9.89 -14.52
N ARG A 131 15.01 9.62 -15.76
CA ARG A 131 14.32 10.15 -16.94
C ARG A 131 12.95 9.51 -17.10
N LEU A 132 11.91 10.27 -16.83
CA LEU A 132 10.54 9.88 -17.13
C LEU A 132 10.25 10.11 -18.62
N ARG A 133 9.53 9.19 -19.23
CA ARG A 133 9.07 9.31 -20.61
C ARG A 133 7.96 10.38 -20.69
N ARG A 134 7.81 11.00 -21.85
CA ARG A 134 6.77 12.02 -22.06
C ARG A 134 5.36 11.46 -21.81
N GLU A 135 5.13 10.23 -22.23
CA GLU A 135 3.85 9.52 -22.00
C GLU A 135 3.55 9.38 -20.50
N SER A 136 4.56 9.06 -19.67
CA SER A 136 4.39 8.95 -18.21
C SER A 136 3.97 10.29 -17.58
N TRP A 137 4.47 11.42 -18.07
CA TRP A 137 4.05 12.75 -17.61
C TRP A 137 2.57 13.03 -17.88
N LEU A 138 2.07 12.66 -19.06
CA LEU A 138 0.64 12.83 -19.42
C LEU A 138 -0.24 11.93 -18.52
N ILE A 139 0.18 10.68 -18.30
CA ILE A 139 -0.55 9.75 -17.44
C ILE A 139 -0.58 10.25 -16.00
N MET A 140 0.55 10.76 -15.48
CA MET A 140 0.64 11.35 -14.14
C MET A 140 -0.27 12.57 -14.01
N ALA A 141 -0.29 13.44 -15.01
CA ALA A 141 -1.18 14.61 -15.04
C ALA A 141 -2.66 14.19 -15.04
N ALA A 142 -3.02 13.15 -15.81
CA ALA A 142 -4.38 12.60 -15.82
C ALA A 142 -4.77 12.01 -14.45
N ALA A 143 -3.89 11.22 -13.83
CA ALA A 143 -4.13 10.65 -12.50
C ALA A 143 -4.29 11.74 -11.44
N PHE A 144 -3.44 12.78 -11.49
CA PHE A 144 -3.55 13.94 -10.60
C PHE A 144 -4.86 14.70 -10.81
N GLY A 145 -5.27 14.89 -12.08
CA GLY A 145 -6.58 15.47 -12.43
C GLY A 145 -7.75 14.68 -11.84
N GLY A 146 -7.68 13.35 -11.85
CA GLY A 146 -8.67 12.46 -11.21
C GLY A 146 -8.75 12.69 -9.69
N ILE A 147 -7.61 12.81 -8.99
CA ILE A 147 -7.57 13.15 -7.56
C ILE A 147 -8.19 14.51 -7.30
N VAL A 148 -7.79 15.53 -8.06
CA VAL A 148 -8.32 16.90 -7.91
C VAL A 148 -9.83 16.90 -8.08
N PHE A 149 -10.36 16.19 -9.07
CA PHE A 149 -11.80 16.04 -9.30
C PHE A 149 -12.51 15.38 -8.10
N MET A 150 -11.95 14.33 -7.52
CA MET A 150 -12.49 13.67 -6.33
C MET A 150 -12.47 14.59 -5.11
N VAL A 151 -11.40 15.40 -4.94
CA VAL A 151 -11.30 16.37 -3.84
C VAL A 151 -12.41 17.42 -3.94
N PHE A 152 -12.64 17.97 -5.12
CA PHE A 152 -13.72 18.96 -5.33
C PHE A 152 -15.11 18.37 -5.01
N GLY A 153 -15.39 17.13 -5.41
CA GLY A 153 -16.60 16.43 -5.02
C GLY A 153 -16.73 16.22 -3.51
N GLY A 154 -15.60 15.94 -2.84
CA GLY A 154 -15.53 15.78 -1.39
C GLY A 154 -15.73 17.07 -0.59
N LEU A 155 -15.39 18.24 -1.14
CA LEU A 155 -15.61 19.54 -0.50
C LEU A 155 -17.08 19.79 -0.24
N THR A 156 -17.95 19.48 -1.22
CA THR A 156 -19.40 19.65 -1.10
C THR A 156 -20.04 18.63 -0.17
N GLY A 157 -19.41 17.47 0.03
CA GLY A 157 -19.90 16.36 0.87
C GLY A 157 -19.37 16.32 2.30
N GLY A 158 -18.62 17.34 2.77
CA GLY A 158 -18.04 17.36 4.12
C GLY A 158 -16.86 16.41 4.34
N ARG A 159 -16.32 15.80 3.27
CA ARG A 159 -15.25 14.76 3.32
C ARG A 159 -13.84 15.31 3.09
N TRP A 160 -13.69 16.63 3.09
CA TRP A 160 -12.41 17.29 2.79
C TRP A 160 -11.29 16.86 3.73
N PHE A 161 -11.63 16.64 5.02
CA PHE A 161 -10.66 16.24 6.03
C PHE A 161 -10.08 14.85 5.76
N GLY A 162 -10.93 13.86 5.45
CA GLY A 162 -10.49 12.53 5.05
C GLY A 162 -9.65 12.54 3.78
N ASN A 163 -10.01 13.36 2.80
CA ASN A 163 -9.25 13.53 1.56
C ASN A 163 -7.86 14.17 1.81
N LEU A 164 -7.80 15.16 2.70
CA LEU A 164 -6.52 15.77 3.11
C LEU A 164 -5.61 14.73 3.80
N LEU A 165 -6.18 13.93 4.69
CA LEU A 165 -5.45 12.85 5.37
C LEU A 165 -4.95 11.80 4.36
N ALA A 166 -5.76 11.43 3.37
CA ALA A 166 -5.34 10.53 2.30
C ALA A 166 -4.14 11.12 1.51
N ALA A 167 -4.20 12.41 1.18
CA ALA A 167 -3.10 13.10 0.49
C ALA A 167 -1.80 13.13 1.32
N ILE A 168 -1.88 13.42 2.62
CA ILE A 168 -0.75 13.38 3.54
C ILE A 168 -0.22 11.94 3.66
N GLY A 169 -1.11 10.96 3.76
CA GLY A 169 -0.77 9.55 3.82
C GLY A 169 0.04 9.08 2.62
N ILE A 170 -0.31 9.53 1.41
CA ILE A 170 0.45 9.25 0.18
C ILE A 170 1.87 9.79 0.27
N VAL A 171 2.09 10.99 0.82
CA VAL A 171 3.44 11.54 1.02
C VAL A 171 4.25 10.65 1.97
N GLY A 172 3.63 10.16 3.05
CA GLY A 172 4.25 9.21 3.96
C GLY A 172 4.69 7.92 3.27
N TYR A 173 3.79 7.26 2.54
CA TYR A 173 4.14 6.02 1.80
C TYR A 173 5.10 6.28 0.64
N THR A 174 5.03 7.42 -0.02
CA THR A 174 6.03 7.82 -1.02
C THR A 174 7.43 7.89 -0.39
N THR A 175 7.54 8.52 0.79
CA THR A 175 8.81 8.58 1.55
C THR A 175 9.33 7.17 1.86
N LEU A 176 8.47 6.28 2.34
CA LEU A 176 8.81 4.88 2.57
C LEU A 176 9.38 4.22 1.30
N ILE A 177 8.67 4.31 0.18
CA ILE A 177 9.07 3.66 -1.08
C ILE A 177 10.41 4.20 -1.58
N LEU A 178 10.62 5.51 -1.53
CA LEU A 178 11.87 6.15 -1.94
C LEU A 178 13.04 5.70 -1.05
N VAL A 179 12.81 5.57 0.26
CA VAL A 179 13.80 5.04 1.20
C VAL A 179 14.12 3.57 0.94
N LEU A 180 13.10 2.73 0.73
CA LEU A 180 13.31 1.32 0.36
C LEU A 180 14.15 1.20 -0.92
N ARG A 181 13.93 2.12 -1.87
CA ARG A 181 14.70 2.18 -3.11
C ARG A 181 16.13 2.64 -2.91
N ALA A 182 16.36 3.68 -2.09
CA ALA A 182 17.70 4.17 -1.76
C ALA A 182 18.51 3.13 -0.97
N GLY A 183 17.85 2.40 -0.08
CA GLY A 183 18.44 1.42 0.82
C GLY A 183 18.60 -0.01 0.27
N ARG A 184 18.51 -0.22 -1.05
CA ARG A 184 18.51 -1.57 -1.69
C ARG A 184 19.69 -2.50 -1.32
N LYS A 185 20.77 -1.96 -0.78
CA LYS A 185 21.97 -2.72 -0.39
C LYS A 185 21.85 -3.36 1.00
N VAL A 186 20.87 -2.96 1.80
CA VAL A 186 20.62 -3.42 3.16
C VAL A 186 19.23 -4.01 3.26
N ASP A 187 19.02 -4.97 4.15
CA ASP A 187 17.67 -5.43 4.45
C ASP A 187 16.90 -4.34 5.21
N MET A 188 15.99 -3.68 4.49
CA MET A 188 15.17 -2.59 5.03
C MET A 188 13.91 -3.10 5.74
N MET A 189 13.70 -4.41 5.87
CA MET A 189 12.51 -4.95 6.53
C MET A 189 12.34 -4.50 7.99
N PRO A 190 13.42 -4.30 8.80
CA PRO A 190 13.27 -3.79 10.17
C PRO A 190 12.64 -2.40 10.27
N LEU A 191 12.76 -1.54 9.23
CA LEU A 191 12.11 -0.23 9.24
C LEU A 191 10.58 -0.33 9.35
N LEU A 192 10.00 -1.43 8.87
CA LEU A 192 8.55 -1.68 8.97
C LEU A 192 8.12 -1.85 10.44
N CYS A 193 8.91 -2.59 11.22
CA CYS A 193 8.69 -2.70 12.67
C CYS A 193 8.83 -1.35 13.36
N ILE A 194 9.89 -0.60 13.06
CA ILE A 194 10.13 0.72 13.66
C ILE A 194 8.94 1.64 13.34
N GLY A 195 8.50 1.68 12.08
CA GLY A 195 7.35 2.50 11.65
C GLY A 195 6.05 2.09 12.34
N GLY A 196 5.80 0.78 12.49
CA GLY A 196 4.65 0.28 13.24
C GLY A 196 4.72 0.64 14.73
N ILE A 197 5.90 0.55 15.35
CA ILE A 197 6.12 0.96 16.75
C ILE A 197 5.90 2.47 16.91
N ILE A 198 6.40 3.29 15.99
CA ILE A 198 6.20 4.75 16.03
C ILE A 198 4.71 5.08 15.88
N GLY A 199 4.02 4.56 14.87
CA GLY A 199 2.59 4.82 14.65
C GLY A 199 1.72 4.33 15.79
N GLY A 200 1.95 3.09 16.26
CA GLY A 200 1.25 2.53 17.42
C GLY A 200 1.60 3.24 18.73
N GLY A 201 2.87 3.65 18.91
CA GLY A 201 3.33 4.41 20.07
C GLY A 201 2.71 5.81 20.16
N VAL A 202 2.58 6.50 19.03
CA VAL A 202 1.86 7.80 18.95
C VAL A 202 0.39 7.60 19.33
N ALA A 203 -0.26 6.58 18.79
CA ALA A 203 -1.64 6.28 19.10
C ALA A 203 -1.84 5.95 20.60
N PHE A 204 -0.93 5.15 21.17
CA PHE A 204 -0.91 4.85 22.60
C PHE A 204 -0.71 6.09 23.47
N ALA A 205 0.21 6.99 23.08
CA ALA A 205 0.49 8.21 23.83
C ALA A 205 -0.71 9.19 23.85
N ILE A 206 -1.52 9.20 22.79
CA ILE A 206 -2.70 10.08 22.67
C ILE A 206 -3.90 9.49 23.40
N GLU A 207 -4.20 8.21 23.22
CA GLU A 207 -5.44 7.57 23.71
C GLU A 207 -5.21 6.55 24.83
N GLY A 208 -3.94 6.29 25.21
CA GLY A 208 -3.62 5.35 26.29
C GLY A 208 -3.81 3.87 25.95
N GLY A 209 -3.88 3.53 24.68
CA GLY A 209 -4.03 2.15 24.19
C GLY A 209 -5.38 1.47 24.51
N GLY A 210 -6.24 2.16 25.17
CA GLY A 210 -7.59 1.93 25.66
C GLY A 210 -8.15 0.52 25.69
N ALA A 211 -8.92 0.21 26.70
CA ALA A 211 -9.79 -0.96 26.69
C ALA A 211 -10.82 -0.76 25.57
N ILE A 212 -10.74 -1.59 24.53
CA ILE A 212 -11.74 -1.67 23.46
C ILE A 212 -12.49 -3.00 23.58
N SER A 213 -13.59 -3.14 22.87
CA SER A 213 -14.32 -4.40 22.82
C SER A 213 -13.41 -5.51 22.28
N LEU A 214 -13.64 -6.76 22.70
CA LEU A 214 -12.90 -7.89 22.14
C LEU A 214 -13.09 -8.00 20.62
N HIS A 215 -14.28 -7.66 20.13
CA HIS A 215 -14.60 -7.61 18.72
C HIS A 215 -13.68 -6.62 17.99
N ASP A 216 -13.64 -5.37 18.41
CA ASP A 216 -12.82 -4.31 17.80
C ASP A 216 -11.33 -4.62 17.88
N ALA A 217 -10.87 -5.24 18.98
CA ALA A 217 -9.48 -5.67 19.13
C ALA A 217 -9.12 -6.73 18.09
N VAL A 218 -9.96 -7.76 17.91
CA VAL A 218 -9.74 -8.83 16.94
C VAL A 218 -9.79 -8.28 15.51
N VAL A 219 -10.76 -7.43 15.19
CA VAL A 219 -10.87 -6.78 13.87
C VAL A 219 -9.64 -5.93 13.57
N SER A 220 -9.21 -5.10 14.52
CA SER A 220 -8.04 -4.24 14.36
C SER A 220 -6.73 -5.04 14.24
N LEU A 221 -6.58 -6.12 15.03
CA LEU A 221 -5.45 -7.04 14.90
C LEU A 221 -5.47 -7.75 13.54
N ALA A 222 -6.64 -8.23 13.09
CA ALA A 222 -6.80 -8.84 11.79
C ALA A 222 -6.43 -7.88 10.65
N LEU A 223 -6.82 -6.61 10.77
CA LEU A 223 -6.41 -5.55 9.84
C LEU A 223 -4.88 -5.44 9.74
N GLY A 224 -4.15 -5.50 10.87
CA GLY A 224 -2.68 -5.47 10.89
C GLY A 224 -2.03 -6.74 10.38
N VAL A 225 -2.51 -7.90 10.80
CA VAL A 225 -1.93 -9.20 10.46
C VAL A 225 -2.33 -9.64 9.06
N VAL A 226 -3.64 -9.73 8.77
CA VAL A 226 -4.15 -10.30 7.52
C VAL A 226 -4.02 -9.31 6.38
N SER A 227 -4.59 -8.10 6.52
CA SER A 227 -4.60 -7.16 5.41
C SER A 227 -3.19 -6.66 5.11
N VAL A 228 -2.44 -6.20 6.11
CA VAL A 228 -1.15 -5.56 5.86
C VAL A 228 -0.01 -6.58 5.81
N SER A 229 0.22 -7.37 6.89
CA SER A 229 1.41 -8.23 6.97
C SER A 229 1.36 -9.38 5.98
N PHE A 230 0.26 -10.13 5.93
CA PHE A 230 0.08 -11.20 4.94
C PHE A 230 0.04 -10.65 3.51
N GLY A 231 -0.65 -9.53 3.29
CA GLY A 231 -0.67 -8.85 1.99
C GLY A 231 0.75 -8.56 1.49
N PHE A 232 1.58 -7.92 2.31
CA PHE A 232 2.99 -7.63 1.94
C PHE A 232 3.83 -8.89 1.78
N MET A 233 3.63 -9.92 2.59
CA MET A 233 4.35 -11.18 2.46
C MET A 233 4.04 -11.88 1.13
N LEU A 234 2.76 -12.02 0.79
CA LEU A 234 2.32 -12.62 -0.47
C LEU A 234 2.81 -11.80 -1.68
N PHE A 235 2.70 -10.47 -1.62
CA PHE A 235 3.21 -9.56 -2.64
C PHE A 235 4.71 -9.78 -2.87
N THR A 236 5.52 -9.76 -1.80
CA THR A 236 6.98 -9.89 -1.89
C THR A 236 7.39 -11.26 -2.43
N LEU A 237 6.69 -12.32 -2.03
CA LEU A 237 6.94 -13.66 -2.55
C LEU A 237 6.54 -13.78 -4.02
N GLY A 238 5.37 -13.27 -4.39
CA GLY A 238 4.85 -13.31 -5.75
C GLY A 238 5.67 -12.47 -6.73
N ALA A 239 6.17 -11.31 -6.29
CA ALA A 239 6.98 -10.40 -7.10
C ALA A 239 8.25 -11.04 -7.70
N ARG A 240 8.73 -12.15 -7.12
CA ARG A 240 9.89 -12.88 -7.64
C ARG A 240 9.60 -13.68 -8.92
N TYR A 241 8.34 -14.00 -9.17
CA TYR A 241 7.90 -14.88 -10.25
C TYR A 241 7.12 -14.15 -11.35
N VAL A 242 6.80 -12.87 -11.15
CA VAL A 242 5.95 -12.08 -12.05
C VAL A 242 6.72 -10.88 -12.58
N ARG A 243 6.54 -10.55 -13.86
CA ARG A 243 7.18 -9.36 -14.46
C ARG A 243 6.64 -8.07 -13.83
N ALA A 244 7.47 -7.04 -13.73
CA ALA A 244 7.11 -5.79 -13.04
C ALA A 244 5.79 -5.14 -13.55
N GLY A 245 5.54 -5.19 -14.86
CA GLY A 245 4.29 -4.66 -15.44
C GLY A 245 3.05 -5.49 -15.04
N GLU A 246 3.15 -6.82 -15.03
CA GLU A 246 2.08 -7.71 -14.58
C GLU A 246 1.86 -7.58 -13.06
N LEU A 247 2.94 -7.48 -12.28
CA LEU A 247 2.90 -7.27 -10.85
C LEU A 247 2.11 -6.00 -10.50
N SER A 248 2.40 -4.89 -11.19
CA SER A 248 1.70 -3.62 -11.00
C SER A 248 0.20 -3.72 -11.34
N LEU A 249 -0.15 -4.39 -12.44
CA LEU A 249 -1.56 -4.57 -12.81
C LEU A 249 -2.30 -5.43 -11.79
N LEU A 250 -1.72 -6.56 -11.39
CA LEU A 250 -2.36 -7.51 -10.47
C LEU A 250 -2.51 -6.92 -9.05
N SER A 251 -1.50 -6.20 -8.55
CA SER A 251 -1.57 -5.58 -7.23
C SER A 251 -2.63 -4.46 -7.16
N ASN A 252 -2.83 -3.72 -8.26
CA ASN A 252 -3.85 -2.67 -8.31
C ASN A 252 -5.30 -3.20 -8.37
N LEU A 253 -5.49 -4.53 -8.42
CA LEU A 253 -6.82 -5.13 -8.31
C LEU A 253 -7.51 -4.77 -6.98
N GLU A 254 -6.74 -4.50 -5.92
CA GLU A 254 -7.25 -4.01 -4.64
C GLU A 254 -8.08 -2.74 -4.78
N LEU A 255 -7.73 -1.84 -5.73
CA LEU A 255 -8.45 -0.59 -5.98
C LEU A 255 -9.89 -0.83 -6.45
N ILE A 256 -10.13 -1.95 -7.09
CA ILE A 256 -11.45 -2.37 -7.56
C ILE A 256 -12.14 -3.19 -6.47
N LEU A 257 -11.44 -4.15 -5.91
CA LEU A 257 -12.00 -5.08 -4.92
C LEU A 257 -12.36 -4.38 -3.60
N GLY A 258 -11.54 -3.41 -3.12
CA GLY A 258 -11.81 -2.70 -1.88
C GLY A 258 -13.19 -2.02 -1.87
N PRO A 259 -13.47 -1.08 -2.79
CA PRO A 259 -14.80 -0.48 -2.93
C PRO A 259 -15.91 -1.50 -3.21
N LEU A 260 -15.62 -2.54 -4.01
CA LEU A 260 -16.58 -3.58 -4.35
C LEU A 260 -17.07 -4.34 -3.12
N TRP A 261 -16.15 -4.78 -2.23
CA TRP A 261 -16.51 -5.46 -1.00
C TRP A 261 -17.36 -4.59 -0.08
N VAL A 262 -16.98 -3.33 0.09
CA VAL A 262 -17.69 -2.39 0.94
C VAL A 262 -19.08 -2.08 0.37
N TRP A 263 -19.21 -1.97 -0.94
CA TRP A 263 -20.50 -1.82 -1.59
C TRP A 263 -21.40 -3.05 -1.41
N LEU A 264 -20.87 -4.25 -1.62
CA LEU A 264 -21.63 -5.50 -1.51
C LEU A 264 -22.01 -5.86 -0.07
N TRP A 265 -21.11 -5.61 0.90
CA TRP A 265 -21.27 -6.04 2.28
C TRP A 265 -21.91 -4.99 3.17
N ILE A 266 -21.55 -3.73 2.97
CA ILE A 266 -21.90 -2.61 3.84
C ILE A 266 -22.86 -1.63 3.14
N THR A 267 -23.12 -1.85 1.83
CA THR A 267 -24.00 -0.99 0.99
C THR A 267 -23.53 0.47 0.89
N GLU A 268 -22.24 0.77 1.14
CA GLU A 268 -21.66 2.10 0.95
C GLU A 268 -21.52 2.37 -0.55
N VAL A 269 -22.30 3.29 -1.08
CA VAL A 269 -22.27 3.66 -2.50
C VAL A 269 -21.29 4.82 -2.69
N PRO A 270 -20.24 4.65 -3.53
CA PRO A 270 -19.35 5.75 -3.87
C PRO A 270 -20.08 6.89 -4.59
N SER A 271 -19.65 8.13 -4.40
CA SER A 271 -20.20 9.27 -5.14
C SER A 271 -19.82 9.20 -6.64
N ASN A 272 -20.57 9.88 -7.51
CA ASN A 272 -20.25 9.92 -8.93
C ASN A 272 -18.87 10.50 -9.20
N GLU A 273 -18.45 11.50 -8.43
CA GLU A 273 -17.11 12.11 -8.52
C GLU A 273 -16.03 11.10 -8.15
N THR A 274 -16.28 10.27 -7.11
CA THR A 274 -15.37 9.19 -6.71
C THR A 274 -15.26 8.13 -7.80
N LEU A 275 -16.38 7.72 -8.41
CA LEU A 275 -16.39 6.74 -9.50
C LEU A 275 -15.67 7.25 -10.75
N LEU A 276 -15.95 8.49 -11.17
CA LEU A 276 -15.30 9.09 -12.35
C LEU A 276 -13.80 9.32 -12.12
N GLY A 277 -13.41 9.92 -10.98
CA GLY A 277 -12.01 10.13 -10.65
C GLY A 277 -11.25 8.82 -10.47
N GLY A 278 -11.88 7.83 -9.83
CA GLY A 278 -11.34 6.47 -9.68
C GLY A 278 -11.13 5.78 -11.02
N ALA A 279 -12.09 5.89 -11.94
CA ALA A 279 -11.96 5.34 -13.30
C ALA A 279 -10.78 5.96 -14.05
N VAL A 280 -10.55 7.27 -13.90
CA VAL A 280 -9.39 7.95 -14.49
C VAL A 280 -8.09 7.41 -13.90
N ILE A 281 -8.01 7.23 -12.58
CA ILE A 281 -6.82 6.70 -11.89
C ILE A 281 -6.54 5.26 -12.33
N ILE A 282 -7.56 4.39 -12.35
CA ILE A 282 -7.44 2.99 -12.81
C ILE A 282 -6.98 2.95 -14.28
N GLY A 283 -7.59 3.80 -15.13
CA GLY A 283 -7.19 3.91 -16.54
C GLY A 283 -5.74 4.36 -16.70
N ALA A 284 -5.29 5.33 -15.90
CA ALA A 284 -3.90 5.80 -15.88
C ALA A 284 -2.94 4.68 -15.45
N ILE A 285 -3.26 3.91 -14.41
CA ILE A 285 -2.46 2.77 -13.95
C ILE A 285 -2.37 1.69 -15.03
N ALA A 286 -3.51 1.32 -15.64
CA ALA A 286 -3.55 0.32 -16.70
C ALA A 286 -2.71 0.76 -17.91
N LEU A 287 -2.83 2.02 -18.33
CA LEU A 287 -2.06 2.57 -19.45
C LEU A 287 -0.55 2.58 -19.13
N GLN A 288 -0.17 3.01 -17.92
CA GLN A 288 1.23 2.99 -17.48
C GLN A 288 1.81 1.57 -17.48
N ALA A 289 1.04 0.58 -17.02
CA ALA A 289 1.48 -0.81 -17.01
C ALA A 289 1.63 -1.37 -18.44
N ILE A 290 0.71 -1.06 -19.36
CA ILE A 290 0.81 -1.46 -20.77
C ILE A 290 2.07 -0.87 -21.42
N ILE A 291 2.38 0.41 -21.16
CA ILE A 291 3.58 1.06 -21.66
C ILE A 291 4.84 0.38 -21.10
N SER A 292 4.84 0.06 -19.80
CA SER A 292 5.97 -0.64 -19.16
C SER A 292 6.22 -2.04 -19.73
N ILE A 293 5.15 -2.76 -20.12
CA ILE A 293 5.26 -4.08 -20.77
C ILE A 293 5.83 -3.96 -22.18
N ARG A 294 5.38 -2.96 -22.95
CA ARG A 294 5.82 -2.74 -24.34
C ARG A 294 7.26 -2.22 -24.44
N HIS A 295 7.73 -1.51 -23.42
CA HIS A 295 9.03 -0.86 -23.40
C HIS A 295 9.72 -1.11 -22.05
N PRO A 296 10.26 -2.30 -21.81
CA PRO A 296 10.99 -2.60 -20.57
C PRO A 296 12.18 -1.64 -20.43
N ALA A 297 12.29 -1.03 -19.24
CA ALA A 297 13.42 -0.17 -18.90
C ALA A 297 14.68 -1.02 -18.88
N GLY A 298 15.56 -0.83 -19.85
CA GLY A 298 16.85 -1.55 -19.90
C GLY A 298 17.12 -2.31 -21.20
N ALA A 299 16.42 -2.01 -22.33
CA ALA A 299 16.89 -2.40 -23.66
C ALA A 299 17.76 -1.30 -24.25
#